data_4466061b8ebe15c0f212b9b2f06b2c27
#
_entry.id   4466061b8ebe15c0f212b9b2f06b2c27
#
_cell.length_a   1.000
_cell.length_b   1.000
_cell.length_c   1.000
_cell.angle_alpha   90.00
_cell.angle_beta   90.00
_cell.angle_gamma   90.00
#
_symmetry.space_group_name_H-M   'P 1'
#
loop_
_entity.id
_entity.type
_entity.pdbx_description
1 polymer ?
#
loop_
_entity_poly.entity_id
_entity_poly.type
_entity_poly.pdbx_seq_one_letter_code
_entity_poly.pdbx_strand_id
1 'polypeptide(L)'
;MLAAAIVFGCLLAGSVVYCVLTVIGARSYLTQPVPVAQELPPISVLKPLAGVDQGLETNLRSFFEQDHPVFELLFAVRDATDPAIPVVAELQKQFPARASRLIITGEPPYPNAKVFSLDRMLAEARYDLLVMSDSDIRVAAGFLKSVAAEFADPNIALATCPYRAVAGRSLWSNLEAEGMNTEFLAGLLVARMIEGVKFAVGPTLVARKSVFRKIGGFNALKDYLAEDFVLGKFAAQAGFGVILSRNIVEHRIGSEPWRVNAAHRLRWVRSTRRSRPLGYIGQLFTYPLPLALIVCALAPTWWPVLIGAAAFRIIAAWSTSAWILGARPRWHLVILQDVLSFGFWLAGFFGNTIVWRGRRYYLYPDGRFELRDSPHVTGTTT
;
A
#
# COMPACT_ATOMS: atom_id res chain seq x y z
N MET A 1 18.01 -15.59 32.90
CA MET A 1 17.69 -16.23 31.61
C MET A 1 16.27 -16.80 31.58
N LEU A 2 15.83 -17.65 32.55
CA LEU A 2 14.49 -18.24 32.53
C LEU A 2 13.35 -17.20 32.51
N ALA A 3 13.42 -16.15 33.36
CA ALA A 3 12.39 -15.09 33.36
C ALA A 3 12.26 -14.38 32.00
N ALA A 4 13.39 -14.10 31.32
CA ALA A 4 13.36 -13.52 29.97
C ALA A 4 12.78 -14.51 28.97
N ALA A 5 13.12 -15.81 29.04
CA ALA A 5 12.53 -16.83 28.17
C ALA A 5 10.99 -16.91 28.33
N ILE A 6 10.48 -16.79 29.56
CA ILE A 6 9.04 -16.76 29.84
C ILE A 6 8.37 -15.53 29.18
N VAL A 7 8.96 -14.33 29.35
CA VAL A 7 8.43 -13.10 28.72
C VAL A 7 8.36 -13.24 27.21
N PHE A 8 9.46 -13.66 26.56
CA PHE A 8 9.45 -13.88 25.12
C PHE A 8 8.53 -15.04 24.69
N GLY A 9 8.36 -16.06 25.54
CA GLY A 9 7.37 -17.12 25.35
C GLY A 9 5.93 -16.59 25.33
N CYS A 10 5.58 -15.66 26.23
CA CYS A 10 4.28 -14.99 26.22
C CYS A 10 4.08 -14.13 24.95
N LEU A 11 5.12 -13.40 24.50
CA LEU A 11 5.07 -12.65 23.25
C LEU A 11 4.89 -13.58 22.04
N LEU A 12 5.59 -14.71 22.03
CA LEU A 12 5.42 -15.74 21.00
C LEU A 12 4.01 -16.33 20.99
N ALA A 13 3.41 -16.59 22.15
CA ALA A 13 2.02 -17.03 22.25
C ALA A 13 1.06 -15.98 21.63
N GLY A 14 1.30 -14.69 21.87
CA GLY A 14 0.58 -13.59 21.20
C GLY A 14 0.74 -13.62 19.68
N SER A 15 1.94 -13.95 19.17
CA SER A 15 2.17 -14.10 17.72
C SER A 15 1.43 -15.30 17.13
N VAL A 16 1.34 -16.41 17.86
CA VAL A 16 0.53 -17.57 17.43
C VAL A 16 -0.94 -17.21 17.36
N VAL A 17 -1.46 -16.48 18.36
CA VAL A 17 -2.84 -15.94 18.32
C VAL A 17 -3.03 -15.04 17.11
N TYR A 18 -2.08 -14.16 16.80
CA TYR A 18 -2.13 -13.32 15.61
C TYR A 18 -2.17 -14.14 14.31
N CYS A 19 -1.41 -15.22 14.19
CA CYS A 19 -1.47 -16.13 13.04
C CYS A 19 -2.87 -16.77 12.90
N VAL A 20 -3.48 -17.18 14.00
CA VAL A 20 -4.88 -17.70 14.01
C VAL A 20 -5.86 -16.62 13.57
N LEU A 21 -5.74 -15.40 14.11
CA LEU A 21 -6.57 -14.26 13.71
C LEU A 21 -6.42 -13.94 12.21
N THR A 22 -5.21 -14.11 11.65
CA THR A 22 -4.96 -13.95 10.22
C THR A 22 -5.79 -14.94 9.40
N VAL A 23 -5.81 -16.20 9.77
CA VAL A 23 -6.61 -17.26 9.10
C VAL A 23 -8.12 -16.95 9.19
N ILE A 24 -8.59 -16.55 10.37
CA ILE A 24 -10.00 -16.17 10.58
C ILE A 24 -10.34 -14.92 9.74
N GLY A 25 -9.46 -13.91 9.74
CA GLY A 25 -9.61 -12.69 8.95
C GLY A 25 -9.64 -12.96 7.45
N ALA A 26 -8.81 -13.88 6.97
CA ALA A 26 -8.81 -14.31 5.57
C ALA A 26 -10.13 -14.99 5.18
N ARG A 27 -10.64 -15.89 6.01
CA ARG A 27 -11.94 -16.51 5.79
C ARG A 27 -13.08 -15.47 5.80
N SER A 28 -13.10 -14.61 6.81
CA SER A 28 -14.09 -13.53 6.92
C SER A 28 -14.07 -12.58 5.70
N TYR A 29 -12.90 -12.33 5.12
CA TYR A 29 -12.78 -11.53 3.90
C TYR A 29 -13.38 -12.27 2.69
N LEU A 30 -13.11 -13.55 2.54
CA LEU A 30 -13.60 -14.36 1.41
C LEU A 30 -15.11 -14.59 1.44
N THR A 31 -15.74 -14.57 2.62
CA THR A 31 -17.19 -14.76 2.77
C THR A 31 -18.02 -13.49 2.58
N GLN A 32 -17.39 -12.34 2.33
CA GLN A 32 -18.13 -11.14 2.00
C GLN A 32 -18.95 -11.30 0.73
N PRO A 33 -20.17 -10.75 0.67
CA PRO A 33 -20.96 -10.78 -0.56
C PRO A 33 -20.22 -10.08 -1.70
N VAL A 34 -20.37 -10.60 -2.91
CA VAL A 34 -19.92 -9.91 -4.13
C VAL A 34 -21.03 -8.96 -4.54
N PRO A 35 -20.79 -7.63 -4.52
CA PRO A 35 -21.81 -6.68 -4.93
C PRO A 35 -22.16 -6.85 -6.41
N VAL A 36 -23.43 -6.78 -6.72
CA VAL A 36 -23.95 -6.75 -8.09
C VAL A 36 -24.71 -5.44 -8.26
N ALA A 37 -24.30 -4.61 -9.20
CA ALA A 37 -24.98 -3.37 -9.53
C ALA A 37 -25.71 -3.52 -10.88
N GLN A 38 -26.96 -3.04 -10.94
CA GLN A 38 -27.71 -2.97 -12.19
C GLN A 38 -27.19 -1.83 -13.07
N GLU A 39 -26.84 -0.71 -12.44
CA GLU A 39 -26.24 0.44 -13.10
C GLU A 39 -24.84 0.71 -12.54
N LEU A 40 -23.91 0.97 -13.43
CA LEU A 40 -22.52 1.26 -13.07
C LEU A 40 -22.28 2.76 -13.17
N PRO A 41 -21.93 3.44 -12.07
CA PRO A 41 -21.62 4.86 -12.10
C PRO A 41 -20.40 5.14 -12.99
N PRO A 42 -20.38 6.26 -13.73
CA PRO A 42 -19.21 6.65 -14.51
C PRO A 42 -18.03 6.98 -13.59
N ILE A 43 -16.80 6.73 -14.09
CA ILE A 43 -15.55 6.77 -13.31
C ILE A 43 -14.53 7.72 -13.91
N SER A 44 -13.89 8.54 -13.07
CA SER A 44 -12.64 9.22 -13.40
C SER A 44 -11.46 8.49 -12.74
N VAL A 45 -10.54 7.97 -13.55
CA VAL A 45 -9.31 7.33 -13.08
C VAL A 45 -8.21 8.37 -13.01
N LEU A 46 -7.59 8.51 -11.85
CA LEU A 46 -6.52 9.47 -11.56
C LEU A 46 -5.19 8.74 -11.39
N LYS A 47 -4.24 8.99 -12.29
CA LYS A 47 -2.92 8.33 -12.35
C LYS A 47 -1.80 9.36 -12.21
N PRO A 48 -1.31 9.65 -11.00
CA PRO A 48 -0.11 10.47 -10.82
C PRO A 48 1.11 9.72 -11.33
N LEU A 49 1.92 10.36 -12.17
CA LEU A 49 3.12 9.78 -12.78
C LEU A 49 4.36 10.59 -12.38
N ALA A 50 5.52 9.93 -12.30
CA ALA A 50 6.81 10.58 -12.10
C ALA A 50 7.93 9.66 -12.60
N GLY A 51 8.44 9.92 -13.80
CA GLY A 51 9.39 9.06 -14.46
C GLY A 51 8.79 7.77 -15.01
N VAL A 52 9.66 6.86 -15.46
CA VAL A 52 9.26 5.57 -16.04
C VAL A 52 9.64 4.45 -15.10
N ASP A 53 8.64 3.91 -14.41
CA ASP A 53 8.80 2.68 -13.62
C ASP A 53 8.88 1.45 -14.55
N GLN A 54 9.48 0.36 -14.05
CA GLN A 54 9.60 -0.88 -14.82
C GLN A 54 8.21 -1.41 -15.20
N GLY A 55 7.91 -1.47 -16.50
CA GLY A 55 6.63 -1.94 -17.02
C GLY A 55 5.51 -0.90 -17.00
N LEU A 56 5.84 0.41 -16.91
CA LEU A 56 4.88 1.51 -16.90
C LEU A 56 3.85 1.40 -18.04
N GLU A 57 4.31 1.17 -19.28
CA GLU A 57 3.44 1.06 -20.46
C GLU A 57 2.37 -0.03 -20.24
N THR A 58 2.76 -1.23 -19.84
CA THR A 58 1.83 -2.34 -19.63
C THR A 58 0.89 -2.09 -18.43
N ASN A 59 1.36 -1.39 -17.40
CA ASN A 59 0.54 -1.03 -16.26
C ASN A 59 -0.53 0.00 -16.68
N LEU A 60 -0.15 1.04 -17.40
CA LEU A 60 -1.11 2.05 -17.91
C LEU A 60 -2.08 1.45 -18.92
N ARG A 61 -1.60 0.60 -19.84
CA ARG A 61 -2.43 -0.12 -20.85
C ARG A 61 -3.59 -0.86 -20.19
N SER A 62 -3.36 -1.50 -19.03
CA SER A 62 -4.41 -2.23 -18.31
C SER A 62 -5.61 -1.34 -17.91
N PHE A 63 -5.41 -0.02 -17.79
CA PHE A 63 -6.49 0.93 -17.54
C PHE A 63 -7.17 1.40 -18.84
N PHE A 64 -6.47 1.47 -19.96
CA PHE A 64 -7.08 1.74 -21.26
C PHE A 64 -7.98 0.58 -21.72
N GLU A 65 -7.63 -0.67 -21.37
CA GLU A 65 -8.31 -1.90 -21.75
C GLU A 65 -9.49 -2.27 -20.83
N GLN A 66 -9.91 -1.36 -19.95
CA GLN A 66 -11.01 -1.65 -19.04
C GLN A 66 -12.35 -1.83 -19.74
N ASP A 67 -13.08 -2.86 -19.32
CA ASP A 67 -14.42 -3.16 -19.76
C ASP A 67 -15.46 -2.44 -18.88
N HIS A 68 -15.52 -1.13 -18.98
CA HIS A 68 -16.50 -0.28 -18.30
C HIS A 68 -17.15 0.67 -19.32
N PRO A 69 -18.49 0.89 -19.28
CA PRO A 69 -19.18 1.63 -20.32
C PRO A 69 -18.75 3.10 -20.40
N VAL A 70 -18.57 3.75 -19.25
CA VAL A 70 -18.28 5.20 -19.20
C VAL A 70 -17.18 5.49 -18.19
N PHE A 71 -15.99 5.83 -18.66
CA PHE A 71 -14.90 6.28 -17.80
C PHE A 71 -13.94 7.21 -18.56
N GLU A 72 -13.15 7.96 -17.82
CA GLU A 72 -12.03 8.75 -18.34
C GLU A 72 -10.74 8.44 -17.56
N LEU A 73 -9.59 8.69 -18.22
CA LEU A 73 -8.26 8.54 -17.65
C LEU A 73 -7.59 9.92 -17.54
N LEU A 74 -7.20 10.30 -16.35
CA LEU A 74 -6.45 11.52 -16.08
C LEU A 74 -5.05 11.14 -15.62
N PHE A 75 -4.05 11.58 -16.37
CA PHE A 75 -2.64 11.42 -16.03
C PHE A 75 -2.10 12.76 -15.57
N ALA A 76 -1.22 12.76 -14.59
CA ALA A 76 -0.56 13.99 -14.16
C ALA A 76 0.95 13.76 -14.03
N VAL A 77 1.73 14.67 -14.59
CA VAL A 77 3.20 14.76 -14.44
C VAL A 77 3.56 16.13 -13.91
N ARG A 78 4.75 16.24 -13.27
CA ARG A 78 5.21 17.51 -12.72
C ARG A 78 5.60 18.50 -13.81
N ASP A 79 6.38 18.08 -14.77
CA ASP A 79 6.93 18.96 -15.81
C ASP A 79 6.80 18.35 -17.22
N ALA A 80 6.98 19.22 -18.23
CA ALA A 80 6.84 18.85 -19.64
C ALA A 80 7.95 17.94 -20.15
N THR A 81 9.00 17.69 -19.39
CA THR A 81 10.13 16.85 -19.76
C THR A 81 10.06 15.45 -19.15
N ASP A 82 8.99 15.15 -18.38
CA ASP A 82 8.84 13.85 -17.72
C ASP A 82 8.82 12.71 -18.76
N PRO A 83 9.68 11.70 -18.63
CA PRO A 83 9.76 10.59 -19.58
C PRO A 83 8.54 9.68 -19.61
N ALA A 84 7.56 9.84 -18.73
CA ALA A 84 6.27 9.16 -18.82
C ALA A 84 5.37 9.74 -19.92
N ILE A 85 5.59 11.00 -20.36
CA ILE A 85 4.76 11.68 -21.36
C ILE A 85 4.69 10.92 -22.69
N PRO A 86 5.80 10.50 -23.32
CA PRO A 86 5.73 9.75 -24.57
C PRO A 86 5.03 8.40 -24.43
N VAL A 87 5.11 7.75 -23.24
CA VAL A 87 4.39 6.50 -22.98
C VAL A 87 2.88 6.73 -22.97
N VAL A 88 2.41 7.78 -22.29
CA VAL A 88 0.98 8.16 -22.28
C VAL A 88 0.51 8.54 -23.67
N ALA A 89 1.27 9.38 -24.41
CA ALA A 89 0.93 9.82 -25.74
C ALA A 89 0.78 8.65 -26.75
N GLU A 90 1.66 7.65 -26.63
CA GLU A 90 1.59 6.45 -27.47
C GLU A 90 0.34 5.62 -27.17
N LEU A 91 0.00 5.44 -25.90
CA LEU A 91 -1.25 4.76 -25.51
C LEU A 91 -2.49 5.53 -25.96
N GLN A 92 -2.49 6.86 -25.86
CA GLN A 92 -3.60 7.68 -26.38
C GLN A 92 -3.83 7.50 -27.88
N LYS A 93 -2.76 7.36 -28.67
CA LYS A 93 -2.85 7.05 -30.11
C LYS A 93 -3.41 5.64 -30.38
N GLN A 94 -3.04 4.66 -29.56
CA GLN A 94 -3.50 3.28 -29.71
C GLN A 94 -4.97 3.11 -29.28
N PHE A 95 -5.46 3.95 -28.35
CA PHE A 95 -6.82 3.90 -27.83
C PHE A 95 -7.57 5.22 -28.04
N PRO A 96 -7.77 5.67 -29.30
CA PRO A 96 -8.33 7.01 -29.59
C PRO A 96 -9.78 7.19 -29.13
N ALA A 97 -10.52 6.11 -28.95
CA ALA A 97 -11.90 6.14 -28.43
C ALA A 97 -11.98 6.29 -26.90
N ARG A 98 -10.86 6.17 -26.18
CA ARG A 98 -10.82 6.31 -24.72
C ARG A 98 -10.59 7.77 -24.33
N ALA A 99 -11.54 8.34 -23.59
CA ALA A 99 -11.38 9.68 -23.05
C ALA A 99 -10.16 9.71 -22.10
N SER A 100 -9.11 10.42 -22.50
CA SER A 100 -7.89 10.51 -21.69
C SER A 100 -7.22 11.86 -21.83
N ARG A 101 -6.65 12.37 -20.74
CA ARG A 101 -5.95 13.65 -20.69
C ARG A 101 -4.67 13.55 -19.87
N LEU A 102 -3.64 14.28 -20.29
CA LEU A 102 -2.40 14.48 -19.56
C LEU A 102 -2.34 15.93 -19.03
N ILE A 103 -2.06 16.09 -17.76
CA ILE A 103 -1.99 17.35 -17.04
C ILE A 103 -0.56 17.58 -16.59
N ILE A 104 0.02 18.72 -16.94
CA ILE A 104 1.30 19.18 -16.41
C ILE A 104 1.00 20.05 -15.18
N THR A 105 1.36 19.57 -13.99
CA THR A 105 0.94 20.21 -12.73
C THR A 105 1.84 21.35 -12.29
N GLY A 106 3.08 21.38 -12.72
CA GLY A 106 4.12 22.26 -12.20
C GLY A 106 4.69 21.78 -10.85
N GLU A 107 5.59 22.57 -10.27
CA GLU A 107 6.21 22.25 -8.98
C GLU A 107 5.17 22.37 -7.86
N PRO A 108 5.06 21.36 -6.97
CA PRO A 108 4.13 21.41 -5.86
C PRO A 108 4.52 22.47 -4.83
N PRO A 109 3.55 23.25 -4.31
CA PRO A 109 3.81 24.29 -3.30
C PRO A 109 4.00 23.70 -1.89
N TYR A 110 3.94 22.38 -1.74
CA TYR A 110 4.04 21.65 -0.46
C TYR A 110 4.71 20.28 -0.64
N PRO A 111 5.13 19.60 0.45
CA PRO A 111 6.00 18.42 0.37
C PRO A 111 5.43 17.24 -0.42
N ASN A 112 4.11 17.00 -0.34
CA ASN A 112 3.50 15.83 -0.99
C ASN A 112 3.11 16.10 -2.44
N ALA A 113 4.04 15.82 -3.35
CA ALA A 113 3.82 15.99 -4.79
C ALA A 113 2.71 15.08 -5.36
N LYS A 114 2.51 13.88 -4.79
CA LYS A 114 1.43 12.98 -5.21
C LYS A 114 0.06 13.59 -4.90
N VAL A 115 -0.09 14.11 -3.68
CA VAL A 115 -1.31 14.83 -3.26
C VAL A 115 -1.59 16.02 -4.17
N PHE A 116 -0.56 16.80 -4.55
CA PHE A 116 -0.73 17.91 -5.47
C PHE A 116 -1.23 17.46 -6.85
N SER A 117 -0.63 16.42 -7.40
CA SER A 117 -1.07 15.86 -8.68
C SER A 117 -2.51 15.33 -8.61
N LEU A 118 -2.89 14.66 -7.52
CA LEU A 118 -4.26 14.19 -7.31
C LEU A 118 -5.26 15.34 -7.19
N ASP A 119 -4.90 16.43 -6.50
CA ASP A 119 -5.75 17.62 -6.37
C ASP A 119 -6.01 18.28 -7.73
N ARG A 120 -4.96 18.43 -8.55
CA ARG A 120 -5.08 18.96 -9.91
C ARG A 120 -5.98 18.09 -10.78
N MET A 121 -5.83 16.77 -10.71
CA MET A 121 -6.68 15.83 -11.44
C MET A 121 -8.11 15.81 -10.91
N LEU A 122 -8.33 15.96 -9.59
CA LEU A 122 -9.67 16.05 -9.01
C LEU A 122 -10.45 17.26 -9.55
N ALA A 123 -9.79 18.40 -9.73
CA ALA A 123 -10.41 19.60 -10.31
C ALA A 123 -10.86 19.38 -11.74
N GLU A 124 -10.14 18.55 -12.52
CA GLU A 124 -10.42 18.23 -13.89
C GLU A 124 -11.36 17.01 -14.07
N ALA A 125 -11.56 16.21 -13.04
CA ALA A 125 -12.34 14.98 -13.09
C ALA A 125 -13.84 15.29 -13.35
N ARG A 126 -14.44 14.63 -14.33
CA ARG A 126 -15.85 14.82 -14.69
C ARG A 126 -16.80 14.09 -13.76
N TYR A 127 -16.44 12.87 -13.34
CA TYR A 127 -17.35 11.95 -12.66
C TYR A 127 -17.17 11.98 -11.13
N ASP A 128 -18.24 11.61 -10.40
CA ASP A 128 -18.24 11.61 -8.93
C ASP A 128 -17.43 10.46 -8.33
N LEU A 129 -17.41 9.30 -9.01
CA LEU A 129 -16.62 8.17 -8.56
C LEU A 129 -15.20 8.27 -9.12
N LEU A 130 -14.22 8.31 -8.21
CA LEU A 130 -12.81 8.47 -8.52
C LEU A 130 -12.06 7.17 -8.22
N VAL A 131 -11.20 6.73 -9.15
CA VAL A 131 -10.21 5.67 -8.91
C VAL A 131 -8.83 6.31 -8.92
N MET A 132 -8.20 6.42 -7.77
CA MET A 132 -6.83 6.92 -7.61
C MET A 132 -5.89 5.73 -7.56
N SER A 133 -4.93 5.63 -8.49
CA SER A 133 -4.06 4.46 -8.59
C SER A 133 -2.64 4.84 -9.01
N ASP A 134 -1.65 4.27 -8.32
CA ASP A 134 -0.23 4.52 -8.58
C ASP A 134 0.24 3.97 -9.93
N SER A 135 1.38 4.46 -10.44
CA SER A 135 1.94 4.13 -11.77
C SER A 135 2.35 2.66 -11.93
N ASP A 136 2.71 2.02 -10.83
CA ASP A 136 3.19 0.63 -10.75
C ASP A 136 2.05 -0.39 -10.55
N ILE A 137 0.80 0.04 -10.68
CA ILE A 137 -0.38 -0.80 -10.53
C ILE A 137 -0.90 -1.28 -11.88
N ARG A 138 -1.17 -2.60 -11.94
CA ARG A 138 -1.85 -3.27 -13.05
C ARG A 138 -3.16 -3.88 -12.56
N VAL A 139 -4.18 -3.81 -13.40
CA VAL A 139 -5.53 -4.28 -13.08
C VAL A 139 -6.06 -5.25 -14.13
N ALA A 140 -7.00 -6.12 -13.73
CA ALA A 140 -7.73 -6.98 -14.66
C ALA A 140 -8.74 -6.17 -15.49
N ALA A 141 -9.12 -6.65 -16.66
CA ALA A 141 -10.03 -5.94 -17.58
C ALA A 141 -11.39 -5.58 -16.95
N GLY A 142 -11.92 -6.38 -16.04
CA GLY A 142 -13.20 -6.13 -15.36
C GLY A 142 -13.08 -5.29 -14.08
N PHE A 143 -11.90 -4.76 -13.75
CA PHE A 143 -11.66 -4.08 -12.47
C PHE A 143 -12.60 -2.90 -12.23
N LEU A 144 -12.75 -1.99 -13.19
CA LEU A 144 -13.59 -0.81 -13.03
C LEU A 144 -15.08 -1.16 -12.84
N LYS A 145 -15.58 -2.18 -13.55
CA LYS A 145 -16.95 -2.70 -13.33
C LYS A 145 -17.13 -3.24 -11.93
N SER A 146 -16.20 -4.08 -11.51
CA SER A 146 -16.28 -4.77 -10.24
C SER A 146 -16.18 -3.81 -9.06
N VAL A 147 -15.27 -2.83 -9.13
CA VAL A 147 -15.13 -1.84 -8.05
C VAL A 147 -16.30 -0.83 -8.04
N ALA A 148 -16.85 -0.47 -9.20
CA ALA A 148 -18.04 0.38 -9.30
C ALA A 148 -19.25 -0.26 -8.62
N ALA A 149 -19.42 -1.58 -8.73
CA ALA A 149 -20.50 -2.32 -8.11
C ALA A 149 -20.46 -2.24 -6.57
N GLU A 150 -19.28 -2.11 -5.96
CA GLU A 150 -19.16 -1.92 -4.50
C GLU A 150 -19.78 -0.60 -4.02
N PHE A 151 -19.90 0.38 -4.91
CA PHE A 151 -20.52 1.69 -4.62
C PHE A 151 -22.03 1.76 -4.95
N ALA A 152 -22.68 0.64 -5.25
CA ALA A 152 -24.14 0.55 -5.32
C ALA A 152 -24.77 0.85 -3.95
N ASP A 153 -24.09 0.51 -2.84
CA ASP A 153 -24.47 0.96 -1.52
C ASP A 153 -24.11 2.46 -1.34
N PRO A 154 -25.09 3.35 -1.15
CA PRO A 154 -24.86 4.78 -0.99
C PRO A 154 -24.07 5.15 0.27
N ASN A 155 -24.04 4.27 1.29
CA ASN A 155 -23.26 4.48 2.50
C ASN A 155 -21.77 4.30 2.28
N ILE A 156 -21.35 3.55 1.24
CA ILE A 156 -19.95 3.35 0.90
C ILE A 156 -19.47 4.57 0.12
N ALA A 157 -18.47 5.24 0.68
CA ALA A 157 -17.90 6.44 0.08
C ALA A 157 -16.39 6.31 -0.20
N LEU A 158 -15.70 5.35 0.43
CA LEU A 158 -14.28 5.05 0.21
C LEU A 158 -14.04 3.54 0.22
N ALA A 159 -13.33 3.04 -0.77
CA ALA A 159 -12.81 1.68 -0.81
C ALA A 159 -11.30 1.70 -0.97
N THR A 160 -10.61 0.84 -0.24
CA THR A 160 -9.18 0.58 -0.41
C THR A 160 -8.98 -0.81 -0.98
N CYS A 161 -8.24 -0.91 -2.09
CA CYS A 161 -8.03 -2.17 -2.79
C CYS A 161 -6.82 -2.91 -2.19
N PRO A 162 -6.98 -4.15 -1.71
CA PRO A 162 -5.83 -5.00 -1.41
C PRO A 162 -5.01 -5.23 -2.68
N TYR A 163 -3.73 -5.53 -2.51
CA TYR A 163 -2.88 -5.78 -3.68
C TYR A 163 -2.06 -7.04 -3.54
N ARG A 164 -1.79 -7.66 -4.69
CA ARG A 164 -0.80 -8.70 -4.86
C ARG A 164 0.50 -8.07 -5.34
N ALA A 165 1.54 -8.09 -4.53
CA ALA A 165 2.85 -7.68 -4.94
C ALA A 165 3.46 -8.72 -5.89
N VAL A 166 3.91 -8.26 -7.06
CA VAL A 166 4.57 -9.07 -8.08
C VAL A 166 6.00 -8.57 -8.22
N ALA A 167 6.94 -9.41 -7.80
CA ALA A 167 8.36 -9.06 -7.74
C ALA A 167 9.01 -8.97 -9.12
N GLY A 168 10.01 -8.08 -9.23
CA GLY A 168 11.01 -8.16 -10.27
C GLY A 168 11.99 -9.31 -10.06
N ARG A 169 13.16 -9.27 -10.75
CA ARG A 169 14.12 -10.39 -10.74
C ARG A 169 15.03 -10.39 -9.50
N SER A 170 15.16 -9.29 -8.74
CA SER A 170 16.08 -9.23 -7.61
C SER A 170 15.58 -10.03 -6.42
N LEU A 171 16.48 -10.59 -5.60
CA LEU A 171 16.16 -11.27 -4.36
C LEU A 171 15.40 -10.33 -3.41
N TRP A 172 15.81 -9.07 -3.34
CA TRP A 172 15.22 -8.07 -2.44
C TRP A 172 13.78 -7.73 -2.80
N SER A 173 13.48 -7.59 -4.10
CA SER A 173 12.10 -7.43 -4.58
C SER A 173 11.26 -8.67 -4.29
N ASN A 174 11.84 -9.86 -4.41
CA ASN A 174 11.15 -11.11 -4.09
C ASN A 174 10.82 -11.22 -2.59
N LEU A 175 11.75 -10.85 -1.70
CA LEU A 175 11.51 -10.81 -0.27
C LEU A 175 10.45 -9.75 0.10
N GLU A 176 10.52 -8.57 -0.52
CA GLU A 176 9.53 -7.52 -0.30
C GLU A 176 8.13 -7.96 -0.72
N ALA A 177 8.00 -8.59 -1.89
CA ALA A 177 6.73 -9.12 -2.36
C ALA A 177 6.16 -10.20 -1.41
N GLU A 178 6.99 -11.09 -0.87
CA GLU A 178 6.53 -12.06 0.14
C GLU A 178 6.04 -11.37 1.42
N GLY A 179 6.73 -10.33 1.88
CA GLY A 179 6.28 -9.52 3.02
C GLY A 179 4.93 -8.87 2.77
N MET A 180 4.77 -8.23 1.60
CA MET A 180 3.50 -7.59 1.22
C MET A 180 2.36 -8.60 1.11
N ASN A 181 2.60 -9.75 0.48
CA ASN A 181 1.57 -10.77 0.23
C ASN A 181 1.18 -11.58 1.47
N THR A 182 2.03 -11.63 2.50
CA THR A 182 1.81 -12.49 3.67
C THR A 182 1.73 -11.72 4.98
N GLU A 183 2.57 -10.72 5.21
CA GLU A 183 2.63 -9.95 6.46
C GLU A 183 1.71 -8.72 6.39
N PHE A 184 1.89 -7.90 5.37
CA PHE A 184 1.11 -6.67 5.22
C PHE A 184 -0.39 -6.96 5.00
N LEU A 185 -0.73 -7.89 4.12
CA LEU A 185 -2.12 -8.29 3.90
C LEU A 185 -2.74 -8.89 5.17
N ALA A 186 -2.00 -9.71 5.93
CA ALA A 186 -2.45 -10.21 7.23
C ALA A 186 -2.81 -9.06 8.18
N GLY A 187 -1.96 -8.00 8.22
CA GLY A 187 -2.20 -6.81 9.01
C GLY A 187 -3.51 -6.10 8.65
N LEU A 188 -3.82 -5.97 7.36
CA LEU A 188 -5.09 -5.38 6.90
C LEU A 188 -6.31 -6.20 7.32
N LEU A 189 -6.23 -7.54 7.18
CA LEU A 189 -7.32 -8.44 7.51
C LEU A 189 -7.61 -8.47 9.01
N VAL A 190 -6.57 -8.54 9.84
CA VAL A 190 -6.67 -8.51 11.30
C VAL A 190 -7.19 -7.16 11.78
N ALA A 191 -6.66 -6.04 11.26
CA ALA A 191 -7.14 -4.70 11.59
C ALA A 191 -8.61 -4.52 11.22
N ARG A 192 -9.01 -4.95 10.00
CA ARG A 192 -10.42 -4.94 9.58
C ARG A 192 -11.32 -5.70 10.55
N MET A 193 -10.88 -6.85 11.04
CA MET A 193 -11.67 -7.70 11.93
C MET A 193 -11.81 -7.12 13.33
N ILE A 194 -10.74 -6.48 13.87
CA ILE A 194 -10.71 -6.00 15.26
C ILE A 194 -11.33 -4.60 15.39
N GLU A 195 -11.05 -3.69 14.47
CA GLU A 195 -11.41 -2.26 14.58
C GLU A 195 -12.26 -1.73 13.42
N GLY A 196 -12.61 -2.60 12.46
CA GLY A 196 -13.25 -2.20 11.21
C GLY A 196 -12.28 -1.51 10.26
N VAL A 197 -12.76 -1.11 9.09
CA VAL A 197 -11.93 -0.40 8.11
C VAL A 197 -12.02 1.10 8.39
N LYS A 198 -11.04 1.63 9.13
CA LYS A 198 -10.87 3.06 9.44
C LYS A 198 -9.57 3.61 8.89
N PHE A 199 -9.07 2.99 7.83
CA PHE A 199 -7.80 3.28 7.17
C PHE A 199 -7.94 3.05 5.67
N ALA A 200 -6.99 3.55 4.90
CA ALA A 200 -6.80 3.14 3.52
C ALA A 200 -5.32 2.84 3.25
N VAL A 201 -5.03 2.15 2.15
CA VAL A 201 -3.66 1.80 1.70
C VAL A 201 -3.48 2.23 0.25
N GLY A 202 -2.37 2.87 -0.01
CA GLY A 202 -2.10 3.77 -1.09
C GLY A 202 -2.13 3.28 -2.53
N PRO A 203 -1.85 2.01 -2.87
CA PRO A 203 -1.69 1.64 -4.28
C PRO A 203 -2.92 1.87 -5.15
N THR A 204 -4.14 1.62 -4.62
CA THR A 204 -5.37 1.94 -5.33
C THR A 204 -6.51 2.23 -4.34
N LEU A 205 -7.09 3.40 -4.48
CA LEU A 205 -8.24 3.88 -3.70
C LEU A 205 -9.38 4.25 -4.62
N VAL A 206 -10.60 3.98 -4.19
CA VAL A 206 -11.81 4.41 -4.88
C VAL A 206 -12.64 5.26 -3.93
N ALA A 207 -13.03 6.46 -4.35
CA ALA A 207 -13.73 7.39 -3.48
C ALA A 207 -14.77 8.21 -4.23
N ARG A 208 -15.88 8.56 -3.55
CA ARG A 208 -16.78 9.61 -4.04
C ARG A 208 -16.16 10.99 -3.81
N LYS A 209 -16.41 11.93 -4.70
CA LYS A 209 -16.00 13.34 -4.51
C LYS A 209 -16.53 13.95 -3.21
N SER A 210 -17.66 13.46 -2.69
CA SER A 210 -18.23 13.89 -1.42
C SER A 210 -17.27 13.72 -0.24
N VAL A 211 -16.42 12.68 -0.24
CA VAL A 211 -15.37 12.50 0.78
C VAL A 211 -14.45 13.70 0.82
N PHE A 212 -13.90 14.09 -0.34
CA PHE A 212 -12.97 15.23 -0.43
C PHE A 212 -13.65 16.54 -0.03
N ARG A 213 -14.88 16.81 -0.48
CA ARG A 213 -15.63 17.99 -0.05
C ARG A 213 -15.79 18.06 1.47
N LYS A 214 -16.03 16.92 2.14
CA LYS A 214 -16.27 16.87 3.58
C LYS A 214 -15.01 17.02 4.42
N ILE A 215 -13.88 16.45 3.97
CA ILE A 215 -12.61 16.48 4.74
C ILE A 215 -11.77 17.74 4.49
N GLY A 216 -12.17 18.64 3.57
CA GLY A 216 -11.42 19.84 3.20
C GLY A 216 -10.47 19.65 2.01
N GLY A 217 -10.76 18.68 1.14
CA GLY A 217 -10.00 18.40 -0.07
C GLY A 217 -8.65 17.75 0.18
N PHE A 218 -7.85 17.67 -0.85
CA PHE A 218 -6.46 17.22 -0.75
C PHE A 218 -5.58 18.15 0.10
N ASN A 219 -6.00 19.41 0.30
CA ASN A 219 -5.29 20.34 1.18
C ASN A 219 -5.18 19.82 2.62
N ALA A 220 -6.17 19.03 3.10
CA ALA A 220 -6.12 18.39 4.41
C ALA A 220 -5.05 17.28 4.51
N LEU A 221 -4.55 16.79 3.38
CA LEU A 221 -3.63 15.65 3.27
C LEU A 221 -2.20 16.05 2.87
N LYS A 222 -1.99 17.29 2.45
CA LYS A 222 -0.77 17.80 1.77
C LYS A 222 0.53 17.62 2.56
N ASP A 223 0.42 17.64 3.89
CA ASP A 223 1.57 17.61 4.80
C ASP A 223 1.83 16.19 5.36
N TYR A 224 1.02 15.18 4.99
CA TYR A 224 1.16 13.81 5.48
C TYR A 224 1.86 12.92 4.45
N LEU A 225 2.83 12.11 4.94
CA LEU A 225 3.53 11.13 4.11
C LEU A 225 2.64 9.93 3.74
N ALA A 226 1.83 9.47 4.70
CA ALA A 226 0.84 8.41 4.50
C ALA A 226 -0.53 9.05 4.25
N GLU A 227 -0.65 9.79 3.17
CA GLU A 227 -1.87 10.51 2.78
C GLU A 227 -3.08 9.60 2.62
N ASP A 228 -2.83 8.37 2.16
CA ASP A 228 -3.80 7.29 2.00
C ASP A 228 -4.40 6.86 3.34
N PHE A 229 -3.55 6.53 4.32
CA PHE A 229 -3.97 6.17 5.66
C PHE A 229 -4.78 7.30 6.32
N VAL A 230 -4.32 8.55 6.18
CA VAL A 230 -4.99 9.73 6.74
C VAL A 230 -6.32 9.98 6.03
N LEU A 231 -6.40 9.79 4.71
CA LEU A 231 -7.66 9.86 3.95
C LEU A 231 -8.69 8.86 4.49
N GLY A 232 -8.30 7.60 4.67
CA GLY A 232 -9.18 6.58 5.25
C GLY A 232 -9.65 6.94 6.66
N LYS A 233 -8.73 7.42 7.50
CA LYS A 233 -9.04 7.89 8.87
C LYS A 233 -10.03 9.06 8.86
N PHE A 234 -9.79 10.08 8.05
CA PHE A 234 -10.65 11.27 7.99
C PHE A 234 -12.02 10.93 7.40
N ALA A 235 -12.09 10.07 6.38
CA ALA A 235 -13.36 9.60 5.84
C ALA A 235 -14.19 8.87 6.90
N ALA A 236 -13.59 7.94 7.64
CA ALA A 236 -14.27 7.23 8.73
C ALA A 236 -14.71 8.17 9.85
N GLN A 237 -13.88 9.13 10.25
CA GLN A 237 -14.22 10.15 11.26
C GLN A 237 -15.34 11.10 10.81
N ALA A 238 -15.45 11.35 9.50
CA ALA A 238 -16.53 12.13 8.92
C ALA A 238 -17.85 11.37 8.77
N GLY A 239 -17.89 10.08 9.20
CA GLY A 239 -19.07 9.24 9.18
C GLY A 239 -19.30 8.47 7.88
N PHE A 240 -18.35 8.48 6.94
CA PHE A 240 -18.46 7.72 5.70
C PHE A 240 -18.18 6.23 5.90
N GLY A 241 -18.87 5.38 5.16
CA GLY A 241 -18.54 3.96 5.01
C GLY A 241 -17.23 3.78 4.27
N VAL A 242 -16.25 3.15 4.94
CA VAL A 242 -14.95 2.77 4.36
C VAL A 242 -14.86 1.26 4.31
N ILE A 243 -14.49 0.70 3.17
CA ILE A 243 -14.40 -0.75 2.99
C ILE A 243 -13.02 -1.21 2.50
N LEU A 244 -12.66 -2.43 2.84
CA LEU A 244 -11.60 -3.17 2.17
C LEU A 244 -12.24 -3.86 0.96
N SER A 245 -11.93 -3.37 -0.24
CA SER A 245 -12.49 -3.86 -1.50
C SER A 245 -12.19 -5.35 -1.70
N ARG A 246 -13.08 -6.05 -2.38
CA ARG A 246 -12.81 -7.41 -2.86
C ARG A 246 -11.95 -7.45 -4.13
N ASN A 247 -11.72 -6.29 -4.73
CA ASN A 247 -10.95 -6.15 -5.96
C ASN A 247 -9.46 -6.05 -5.63
N ILE A 248 -8.72 -7.10 -5.97
CA ILE A 248 -7.27 -7.16 -5.78
C ILE A 248 -6.58 -6.62 -7.02
N VAL A 249 -5.65 -5.68 -6.81
CA VAL A 249 -4.82 -5.13 -7.87
C VAL A 249 -3.41 -5.75 -7.83
N GLU A 250 -2.66 -5.71 -8.93
CA GLU A 250 -1.26 -6.10 -8.94
C GLU A 250 -0.36 -4.88 -8.71
N HIS A 251 0.46 -4.94 -7.67
CA HIS A 251 1.52 -3.98 -7.42
C HIS A 251 2.82 -4.53 -8.00
N ARG A 252 3.33 -3.90 -9.06
CA ARG A 252 4.48 -4.34 -9.85
C ARG A 252 5.77 -3.76 -9.29
N ILE A 253 6.41 -4.51 -8.38
CA ILE A 253 7.67 -4.09 -7.77
C ILE A 253 8.81 -4.28 -8.78
N GLY A 254 9.58 -3.23 -9.05
CA GLY A 254 10.76 -3.28 -9.89
C GLY A 254 11.87 -4.20 -9.34
N SER A 255 12.93 -4.38 -10.12
CA SER A 255 14.12 -5.16 -9.72
C SER A 255 15.13 -4.26 -9.01
N GLU A 256 14.82 -3.82 -7.79
CA GLU A 256 15.62 -2.87 -7.06
C GLU A 256 16.86 -3.51 -6.37
N PRO A 257 18.00 -2.79 -6.32
CA PRO A 257 19.15 -3.21 -5.53
C PRO A 257 18.87 -3.02 -4.04
N TRP A 258 19.64 -3.73 -3.19
CA TRP A 258 19.48 -3.70 -1.72
C TRP A 258 19.34 -2.29 -1.13
N ARG A 259 20.22 -1.35 -1.55
CA ARG A 259 20.23 0.01 -0.98
C ARG A 259 18.91 0.75 -1.19
N VAL A 260 18.33 0.63 -2.38
CA VAL A 260 17.07 1.27 -2.74
C VAL A 260 15.92 0.58 -2.00
N ASN A 261 15.89 -0.75 -2.01
CA ASN A 261 14.89 -1.55 -1.28
C ASN A 261 14.91 -1.27 0.22
N ALA A 262 16.10 -1.23 0.84
CA ALA A 262 16.24 -0.93 2.27
C ALA A 262 15.76 0.50 2.61
N ALA A 263 16.08 1.50 1.80
CA ALA A 263 15.60 2.86 1.98
C ALA A 263 14.06 2.94 1.87
N HIS A 264 13.46 2.22 0.92
CA HIS A 264 12.01 2.10 0.75
C HIS A 264 11.34 1.46 1.98
N ARG A 265 11.86 0.32 2.46
CA ARG A 265 11.34 -0.36 3.66
C ARG A 265 11.47 0.51 4.91
N LEU A 266 12.61 1.18 5.12
CA LEU A 266 12.82 2.11 6.24
C LEU A 266 11.85 3.29 6.18
N ARG A 267 11.55 3.82 4.99
CA ARG A 267 10.54 4.84 4.80
C ARG A 267 9.17 4.33 5.27
N TRP A 268 8.77 3.13 4.87
CA TRP A 268 7.48 2.55 5.23
C TRP A 268 7.34 2.30 6.74
N VAL A 269 8.31 1.65 7.37
CA VAL A 269 8.24 1.36 8.81
C VAL A 269 8.26 2.65 9.65
N ARG A 270 9.04 3.67 9.24
CA ARG A 270 9.06 4.98 9.92
C ARG A 270 7.74 5.74 9.72
N SER A 271 7.16 5.69 8.53
CA SER A 271 5.84 6.26 8.22
C SER A 271 4.76 5.60 9.07
N THR A 272 4.71 4.27 9.10
CA THR A 272 3.74 3.50 9.91
C THR A 272 3.86 3.80 11.39
N ARG A 273 5.09 3.88 11.93
CA ARG A 273 5.32 4.27 13.33
C ARG A 273 4.69 5.62 13.67
N ARG A 274 4.73 6.58 12.75
CA ARG A 274 4.19 7.93 12.98
C ARG A 274 2.69 8.02 12.73
N SER A 275 2.20 7.35 11.71
CA SER A 275 0.78 7.37 11.36
C SER A 275 -0.07 6.52 12.30
N ARG A 276 0.50 5.40 12.83
CA ARG A 276 -0.20 4.43 13.67
C ARG A 276 0.70 3.84 14.75
N PRO A 277 1.11 4.62 15.78
CA PRO A 277 2.13 4.20 16.75
C PRO A 277 1.77 2.94 17.52
N LEU A 278 0.53 2.79 18.01
CA LEU A 278 0.10 1.57 18.71
C LEU A 278 0.06 0.36 17.77
N GLY A 279 -0.41 0.56 16.53
CA GLY A 279 -0.38 -0.49 15.52
C GLY A 279 1.06 -0.90 15.17
N TYR A 280 2.00 0.04 15.16
CA TYR A 280 3.41 -0.24 14.94
C TYR A 280 4.03 -1.11 16.05
N ILE A 281 3.71 -0.81 17.31
CA ILE A 281 4.11 -1.68 18.43
C ILE A 281 3.47 -3.06 18.28
N GLY A 282 2.19 -3.13 17.93
CA GLY A 282 1.46 -4.36 17.69
C GLY A 282 2.02 -5.22 16.54
N GLN A 283 2.77 -4.64 15.61
CA GLN A 283 3.49 -5.40 14.57
C GLN A 283 4.51 -6.39 15.15
N LEU A 284 4.93 -6.26 16.40
CA LEU A 284 5.75 -7.28 17.08
C LEU A 284 5.13 -8.67 16.95
N PHE A 285 3.81 -8.78 17.02
CA PHE A 285 3.10 -10.05 16.96
C PHE A 285 3.02 -10.65 15.54
N THR A 286 3.44 -9.91 14.52
CA THR A 286 3.53 -10.46 13.15
C THR A 286 4.79 -11.29 12.91
N TYR A 287 5.72 -11.33 13.89
CA TYR A 287 7.05 -11.94 13.76
C TYR A 287 7.24 -13.17 14.67
N PRO A 288 6.50 -14.28 14.49
CA PRO A 288 6.63 -15.46 15.35
C PRO A 288 8.02 -16.10 15.28
N LEU A 289 8.68 -16.13 14.11
CA LEU A 289 9.98 -16.77 13.94
C LEU A 289 11.12 -16.05 14.71
N PRO A 290 11.31 -14.74 14.59
CA PRO A 290 12.28 -14.01 15.42
C PRO A 290 12.05 -14.21 16.92
N LEU A 291 10.79 -14.17 17.38
CA LEU A 291 10.47 -14.40 18.79
C LEU A 291 10.82 -15.82 19.24
N ALA A 292 10.50 -16.84 18.42
CA ALA A 292 10.86 -18.22 18.71
C ALA A 292 12.37 -18.44 18.72
N LEU A 293 13.13 -17.81 17.85
CA LEU A 293 14.60 -17.85 17.84
C LEU A 293 15.17 -17.25 19.14
N ILE A 294 14.61 -16.13 19.63
CA ILE A 294 15.02 -15.53 20.90
C ILE A 294 14.71 -16.49 22.08
N VAL A 295 13.52 -17.11 22.08
CA VAL A 295 13.16 -18.11 23.11
C VAL A 295 14.14 -19.28 23.10
N CYS A 296 14.48 -19.83 21.94
CA CYS A 296 15.44 -20.94 21.82
C CYS A 296 16.86 -20.54 22.25
N ALA A 297 17.29 -19.31 21.99
CA ALA A 297 18.59 -18.82 22.44
C ALA A 297 18.66 -18.68 23.97
N LEU A 298 17.55 -18.31 24.62
CA LEU A 298 17.45 -18.16 26.07
C LEU A 298 17.20 -19.49 26.80
N ALA A 299 16.51 -20.44 26.17
CA ALA A 299 16.14 -21.75 26.69
C ALA A 299 16.26 -22.81 25.57
N PRO A 300 17.45 -23.35 25.30
CA PRO A 300 17.68 -24.25 24.16
C PRO A 300 16.81 -25.51 24.16
N THR A 301 16.39 -25.98 25.33
CA THR A 301 15.48 -27.15 25.46
C THR A 301 14.08 -26.89 24.87
N TRP A 302 13.72 -25.62 24.62
CA TRP A 302 12.42 -25.23 24.06
C TRP A 302 12.42 -25.16 22.52
N TRP A 303 13.46 -25.73 21.87
CA TRP A 303 13.56 -25.74 20.41
C TRP A 303 12.28 -26.20 19.67
N PRO A 304 11.39 -27.08 20.21
CA PRO A 304 10.17 -27.46 19.50
C PRO A 304 9.22 -26.28 19.22
N VAL A 305 9.30 -25.18 20.02
CA VAL A 305 8.46 -23.99 19.77
C VAL A 305 8.81 -23.31 18.45
N LEU A 306 10.05 -23.45 17.95
CA LEU A 306 10.46 -22.91 16.65
C LEU A 306 9.73 -23.62 15.50
N ILE A 307 9.57 -24.93 15.60
CA ILE A 307 8.80 -25.71 14.60
C ILE A 307 7.33 -25.29 14.65
N GLY A 308 6.75 -25.16 15.84
CA GLY A 308 5.38 -24.69 16.01
C GLY A 308 5.17 -23.29 15.43
N ALA A 309 6.07 -22.35 15.75
CA ALA A 309 6.03 -20.98 15.22
C ALA A 309 6.12 -20.95 13.69
N ALA A 310 7.01 -21.76 13.10
CA ALA A 310 7.14 -21.88 11.65
C ALA A 310 5.87 -22.42 11.02
N ALA A 311 5.28 -23.47 11.60
CA ALA A 311 4.03 -24.05 11.10
C ALA A 311 2.87 -23.04 11.10
N PHE A 312 2.65 -22.33 12.22
CA PHE A 312 1.61 -21.27 12.31
C PHE A 312 1.88 -20.14 11.33
N ARG A 313 3.13 -19.69 11.18
CA ARG A 313 3.51 -18.61 10.24
C ARG A 313 3.26 -19.03 8.78
N ILE A 314 3.61 -20.26 8.40
CA ILE A 314 3.37 -20.78 7.05
C ILE A 314 1.87 -20.93 6.79
N ILE A 315 1.08 -21.42 7.74
CA ILE A 315 -0.38 -21.51 7.61
C ILE A 315 -1.00 -20.12 7.43
N ALA A 316 -0.60 -19.14 8.22
CA ALA A 316 -1.04 -17.76 8.08
C ALA A 316 -0.66 -17.17 6.71
N ALA A 317 0.59 -17.38 6.26
CA ALA A 317 1.06 -16.94 4.94
C ALA A 317 0.28 -17.62 3.81
N TRP A 318 -0.04 -18.89 3.94
CA TRP A 318 -0.86 -19.60 2.98
C TRP A 318 -2.27 -19.04 2.89
N SER A 319 -2.89 -18.73 4.02
CA SER A 319 -4.25 -18.17 4.06
C SER A 319 -4.37 -16.81 3.36
N THR A 320 -3.35 -15.96 3.45
CA THR A 320 -3.33 -14.67 2.76
C THR A 320 -2.95 -14.81 1.29
N SER A 321 -1.84 -15.48 1.01
CA SER A 321 -1.29 -15.53 -0.33
C SER A 321 -2.07 -16.49 -1.25
N ALA A 322 -2.36 -17.73 -0.81
CA ALA A 322 -3.02 -18.70 -1.66
C ALA A 322 -4.54 -18.51 -1.74
N TRP A 323 -5.21 -18.29 -0.60
CA TRP A 323 -6.68 -18.19 -0.62
C TRP A 323 -7.18 -16.85 -1.17
N ILE A 324 -6.47 -15.74 -0.86
CA ILE A 324 -6.92 -14.42 -1.26
C ILE A 324 -6.27 -13.98 -2.57
N LEU A 325 -4.92 -14.05 -2.66
CA LEU A 325 -4.20 -13.53 -3.81
C LEU A 325 -4.03 -14.54 -4.96
N GLY A 326 -4.44 -15.81 -4.77
CA GLY A 326 -4.26 -16.87 -5.76
C GLY A 326 -2.79 -17.20 -6.06
N ALA A 327 -1.87 -16.87 -5.15
CA ALA A 327 -0.42 -17.06 -5.31
C ALA A 327 0.13 -17.97 -4.20
N ARG A 328 0.92 -18.99 -4.55
CA ARG A 328 1.53 -19.86 -3.55
C ARG A 328 2.70 -19.12 -2.86
N PRO A 329 2.72 -19.03 -1.50
CA PRO A 329 3.84 -18.42 -0.80
C PRO A 329 5.09 -19.30 -0.95
N ARG A 330 6.24 -18.67 -1.09
CA ARG A 330 7.54 -19.36 -1.13
C ARG A 330 8.05 -19.48 0.29
N TRP A 331 7.76 -20.60 0.96
CA TRP A 331 8.00 -20.82 2.39
C TRP A 331 9.42 -20.43 2.85
N HIS A 332 10.47 -20.72 2.05
CA HIS A 332 11.85 -20.36 2.36
C HIS A 332 12.08 -18.83 2.37
N LEU A 333 11.39 -18.09 1.49
CA LEU A 333 11.44 -16.64 1.49
C LEU A 333 10.58 -16.05 2.62
N VAL A 334 9.45 -16.67 2.97
CA VAL A 334 8.63 -16.25 4.12
C VAL A 334 9.45 -16.28 5.40
N ILE A 335 10.21 -17.37 5.64
CA ILE A 335 11.07 -17.51 6.81
C ILE A 335 12.16 -16.40 6.85
N LEU A 336 12.86 -16.21 5.73
CA LEU A 336 13.90 -15.19 5.63
C LEU A 336 13.32 -13.77 5.77
N GLN A 337 12.16 -13.54 5.15
CA GLN A 337 11.46 -12.25 5.20
C GLN A 337 11.00 -11.91 6.61
N ASP A 338 10.54 -12.88 7.40
CA ASP A 338 10.11 -12.67 8.79
C ASP A 338 11.23 -12.09 9.64
N VAL A 339 12.45 -12.68 9.52
CA VAL A 339 13.64 -12.18 10.22
C VAL A 339 14.06 -10.80 9.72
N LEU A 340 14.03 -10.60 8.41
CA LEU A 340 14.39 -9.32 7.77
C LEU A 340 13.40 -8.21 8.17
N SER A 341 12.10 -8.48 8.14
CA SER A 341 11.05 -7.55 8.55
C SER A 341 11.17 -7.15 10.02
N PHE A 342 11.46 -8.11 10.89
CA PHE A 342 11.72 -7.83 12.30
C PHE A 342 12.91 -6.88 12.47
N GLY A 343 13.99 -7.07 11.71
CA GLY A 343 15.13 -6.16 11.68
C GLY A 343 14.74 -4.74 11.24
N PHE A 344 13.93 -4.59 10.20
CA PHE A 344 13.41 -3.29 9.76
C PHE A 344 12.45 -2.67 10.79
N TRP A 345 11.59 -3.47 11.41
CA TRP A 345 10.73 -3.02 12.50
C TRP A 345 11.54 -2.46 13.66
N LEU A 346 12.60 -3.13 14.11
CA LEU A 346 13.52 -2.61 15.11
C LEU A 346 14.20 -1.31 14.64
N ALA A 347 14.75 -1.30 13.43
CA ALA A 347 15.41 -0.13 12.84
C ALA A 347 14.47 1.08 12.71
N GLY A 348 13.18 0.84 12.50
CA GLY A 348 12.17 1.87 12.38
C GLY A 348 11.94 2.69 13.65
N PHE A 349 12.31 2.21 14.83
CA PHE A 349 12.29 3.01 16.08
C PHE A 349 13.33 4.13 16.07
N PHE A 350 14.35 4.02 15.23
CA PHE A 350 15.45 4.96 15.15
C PHE A 350 15.36 5.86 13.92
N GLY A 351 15.67 7.14 14.13
CA GLY A 351 15.68 8.15 13.07
C GLY A 351 14.29 8.66 12.66
N ASN A 352 14.30 9.87 12.13
CA ASN A 352 13.10 10.59 11.66
C ASN A 352 13.29 11.15 10.25
N THR A 353 14.38 10.80 9.57
CA THR A 353 14.66 11.24 8.20
C THR A 353 14.35 10.11 7.25
N ILE A 354 13.67 10.44 6.16
CA ILE A 354 13.36 9.52 5.06
C ILE A 354 13.89 10.08 3.74
N VAL A 355 14.13 9.19 2.79
CA VAL A 355 14.43 9.55 1.40
C VAL A 355 13.25 9.11 0.54
N TRP A 356 12.70 10.05 -0.24
CA TRP A 356 11.62 9.76 -1.17
C TRP A 356 11.87 10.49 -2.50
N ARG A 357 11.93 9.73 -3.59
CA ARG A 357 12.25 10.24 -4.95
C ARG A 357 13.47 11.18 -4.98
N GLY A 358 14.56 10.74 -4.32
CA GLY A 358 15.84 11.47 -4.29
C GLY A 358 15.91 12.66 -3.34
N ARG A 359 14.79 13.07 -2.75
CA ARG A 359 14.72 14.20 -1.79
C ARG A 359 14.70 13.67 -0.36
N ARG A 360 15.30 14.43 0.59
CA ARG A 360 15.30 14.11 2.02
C ARG A 360 14.20 14.87 2.74
N TYR A 361 13.46 14.15 3.60
CA TYR A 361 12.38 14.73 4.41
C TYR A 361 12.57 14.39 5.88
N TYR A 362 12.13 15.28 6.75
CA TYR A 362 11.97 15.03 8.17
C TYR A 362 10.53 14.61 8.46
N LEU A 363 10.35 13.58 9.29
CA LEU A 363 9.05 13.03 9.63
C LEU A 363 8.73 13.36 11.09
N TYR A 364 7.66 14.13 11.30
CA TYR A 364 7.19 14.57 12.61
C TYR A 364 6.43 13.45 13.36
N PRO A 365 6.25 13.60 14.72
CA PRO A 365 5.52 12.61 15.52
C PRO A 365 4.07 12.38 15.11
N ASP A 366 3.41 13.36 14.53
CA ASP A 366 2.03 13.33 14.06
C ASP A 366 1.85 12.78 12.64
N GLY A 367 2.93 12.32 11.99
CA GLY A 367 2.92 11.78 10.64
C GLY A 367 3.08 12.83 9.53
N ARG A 368 3.17 14.12 9.87
CA ARG A 368 3.51 15.17 8.92
C ARG A 368 4.97 15.06 8.52
N PHE A 369 5.31 15.57 7.35
CA PHE A 369 6.68 15.59 6.86
C PHE A 369 7.01 16.91 6.18
N GLU A 370 8.29 17.25 6.18
CA GLU A 370 8.80 18.50 5.62
C GLU A 370 10.08 18.22 4.83
N LEU A 371 10.24 18.93 3.71
CA LEU A 371 11.45 18.84 2.90
C LEU A 371 12.63 19.42 3.70
N ARG A 372 13.69 18.63 3.89
CA ARG A 372 14.98 19.12 4.34
C ARG A 372 15.80 19.53 3.12
N ASP A 373 16.45 20.68 3.18
CA ASP A 373 17.28 21.20 2.10
C ASP A 373 18.15 20.11 1.50
N SER A 374 18.15 20.04 0.16
CA SER A 374 19.14 19.25 -0.56
C SER A 374 20.52 19.76 -0.17
N PRO A 375 21.51 18.89 0.05
CA PRO A 375 22.89 19.38 0.16
C PRO A 375 23.17 20.22 -1.08
N HIS A 376 23.52 21.49 -0.89
CA HIS A 376 24.02 22.36 -1.94
C HIS A 376 25.07 21.56 -2.71
N VAL A 377 24.80 21.27 -3.98
CA VAL A 377 25.86 20.98 -4.93
C VAL A 377 26.63 22.29 -5.04
N THR A 378 27.64 22.45 -4.21
CA THR A 378 28.67 23.46 -4.43
C THR A 378 29.34 23.07 -5.75
N GLY A 379 28.86 23.72 -6.82
CA GLY A 379 29.58 23.72 -8.07
C GLY A 379 30.94 24.35 -7.85
N THR A 380 31.96 23.53 -7.81
CA THR A 380 33.33 24.00 -8.09
C THR A 380 33.40 24.28 -9.57
N THR A 381 33.15 25.52 -9.95
CA THR A 381 33.71 26.14 -11.13
C THR A 381 35.24 26.27 -10.92
N THR A 382 36.01 25.53 -11.62
CA THR A 382 37.29 25.93 -12.25
C THR A 382 37.56 25.02 -13.43
#